data_f9febd8dca4c9abe9989f76a66220a8c
#
_entry.id   f9febd8dca4c9abe9989f76a66220a8c
#
_cell.length_a   1.000
_cell.length_b   1.000
_cell.length_c   1.000
_cell.angle_alpha   90.00
_cell.angle_beta   90.00
_cell.angle_gamma   90.00
#
_symmetry.space_group_name_H-M   'P 1'
#
loop_
_entity.id
_entity.type
_entity.pdbx_description
1 polymer ?
#
loop_
_entity_poly.entity_id
_entity_poly.type
_entity_poly.pdbx_seq_one_letter_code
_entity_poly.pdbx_strand_id
1 'polypeptide(L)'
;MIRFETVNELALKVTCQGGGVLYTKAGAFIAGESAGGKNYTFEKVLFGPQQGLLQAAFGALTRRMAGENLPLMKVNFGGDSQTYYANAGQHVTAYQLARGEVLSVEAENILAFTGDCDYNVRFLGMGVVSQKGIATSTLTGRGDSAYVAVLSDGNPLVMNNRKSRATISVDPDAVICWMGQEGNNCDPQIRTDINWKTLIGQASGESYAYEWGGNQPVTVKIGRASCRERV
;
A
#
# COMPACT_ATOMS: atom_id res chain seq x y z
N MET A 1 -22.67 1.06 -2.44
CA MET A 1 -21.75 0.95 -1.28
C MET A 1 -20.85 -0.26 -1.49
N ILE A 2 -19.54 -0.10 -1.33
CA ILE A 2 -18.57 -1.20 -1.39
C ILE A 2 -18.05 -1.51 0.01
N ARG A 3 -17.90 -2.80 0.33
CA ARG A 3 -17.37 -3.27 1.61
C ARG A 3 -16.35 -4.38 1.39
N PHE A 4 -15.26 -4.37 2.16
CA PHE A 4 -14.22 -5.38 2.15
C PHE A 4 -14.31 -6.31 3.34
N GLU A 5 -14.04 -7.59 3.11
CA GLU A 5 -13.93 -8.63 4.12
C GLU A 5 -12.76 -9.57 3.74
N THR A 6 -11.93 -9.92 4.71
CA THR A 6 -10.87 -10.91 4.51
C THR A 6 -11.44 -12.31 4.72
N VAL A 7 -11.24 -13.20 3.75
CA VAL A 7 -11.69 -14.60 3.81
C VAL A 7 -10.47 -15.52 3.90
N ASN A 8 -10.46 -16.39 4.90
CA ASN A 8 -9.37 -17.36 5.11
C ASN A 8 -7.97 -16.72 5.15
N GLU A 9 -7.87 -15.44 5.57
CA GLU A 9 -6.62 -14.67 5.61
C GLU A 9 -5.90 -14.50 4.27
N LEU A 10 -6.30 -15.20 3.21
CA LEU A 10 -5.62 -15.26 1.92
C LEU A 10 -6.42 -14.65 0.75
N ALA A 11 -7.66 -14.30 0.98
CA ALA A 11 -8.52 -13.74 -0.05
C ALA A 11 -9.29 -12.51 0.46
N LEU A 12 -9.47 -11.55 -0.43
CA LEU A 12 -10.36 -10.42 -0.24
C LEU A 12 -11.72 -10.73 -0.86
N LYS A 13 -12.78 -10.63 -0.08
CA LYS A 13 -14.15 -10.55 -0.57
C LYS A 13 -14.58 -9.11 -0.65
N VAL A 14 -15.06 -8.71 -1.80
CA VAL A 14 -15.62 -7.38 -2.07
C VAL A 14 -17.11 -7.53 -2.31
N THR A 15 -17.93 -6.96 -1.44
CA THR A 15 -19.38 -6.88 -1.61
C THR A 15 -19.74 -5.49 -2.10
N CYS A 16 -20.42 -5.41 -3.24
CA CYS A 16 -20.94 -4.17 -3.79
C CYS A 16 -22.45 -4.18 -3.78
N GLN A 17 -23.06 -3.08 -3.31
CA GLN A 17 -24.49 -2.81 -3.37
C GLN A 17 -24.73 -1.53 -4.16
N GLY A 18 -25.55 -1.63 -5.21
CA GLY A 18 -25.98 -0.48 -5.99
C GLY A 18 -24.94 0.12 -6.94
N GLY A 19 -23.76 -0.49 -7.07
CA GLY A 19 -22.70 -0.02 -7.97
C GLY A 19 -21.55 0.69 -7.26
N GLY A 20 -20.45 0.91 -8.00
CA GLY A 20 -19.24 1.56 -7.51
C GLY A 20 -18.00 1.21 -8.31
N VAL A 21 -16.85 1.74 -7.86
CA VAL A 21 -15.55 1.54 -8.51
C VAL A 21 -14.57 0.91 -7.53
N LEU A 22 -13.84 -0.08 -8.02
CA LEU A 22 -12.73 -0.71 -7.34
C LEU A 22 -11.50 -0.66 -8.24
N TYR A 23 -10.35 -0.42 -7.65
CA TYR A 23 -9.05 -0.63 -8.27
C TYR A 23 -8.39 -1.85 -7.64
N THR A 24 -7.88 -2.76 -8.45
CA THR A 24 -7.27 -4.00 -7.98
C THR A 24 -5.99 -4.31 -8.74
N LYS A 25 -5.08 -5.04 -8.12
CA LYS A 25 -3.88 -5.56 -8.76
C LYS A 25 -4.27 -6.40 -9.97
N ALA A 26 -3.62 -6.19 -11.10
CA ALA A 26 -3.91 -6.96 -12.31
C ALA A 26 -3.63 -8.45 -12.08
N GLY A 27 -4.57 -9.30 -12.50
CA GLY A 27 -4.48 -10.76 -12.31
C GLY A 27 -4.93 -11.27 -10.94
N ALA A 28 -5.33 -10.39 -10.01
CA ALA A 28 -5.75 -10.80 -8.67
C ALA A 28 -7.20 -11.34 -8.59
N PHE A 29 -8.04 -11.10 -9.58
CA PHE A 29 -9.42 -11.58 -9.59
C PHE A 29 -9.48 -13.11 -9.64
N ILE A 30 -10.24 -13.72 -8.73
CA ILE A 30 -10.43 -15.18 -8.66
C ILE A 30 -11.84 -15.62 -9.01
N ALA A 31 -12.85 -14.94 -8.47
CA ALA A 31 -14.25 -15.32 -8.66
C ALA A 31 -15.19 -14.13 -8.50
N GLY A 32 -16.42 -14.28 -8.97
CA GLY A 32 -17.45 -13.29 -8.72
C GLY A 32 -18.84 -13.83 -9.04
N GLU A 33 -19.81 -13.34 -8.27
CA GLU A 33 -21.21 -13.65 -8.42
C GLU A 33 -22.04 -12.36 -8.42
N SER A 34 -23.15 -12.37 -9.13
CA SER A 34 -24.11 -11.27 -9.17
C SER A 34 -25.48 -11.79 -9.56
N ALA A 35 -26.52 -11.23 -8.94
CA ALA A 35 -27.90 -11.57 -9.25
C ALA A 35 -28.29 -11.03 -10.64
N GLY A 36 -28.97 -11.85 -11.46
CA GLY A 36 -29.48 -11.43 -12.75
C GLY A 36 -28.46 -11.29 -13.88
N GLY A 37 -27.25 -11.79 -13.70
CA GLY A 37 -26.15 -11.74 -14.68
C GLY A 37 -24.93 -10.96 -14.18
N LYS A 38 -23.89 -10.92 -15.00
CA LYS A 38 -22.63 -10.28 -14.61
C LYS A 38 -22.79 -8.74 -14.51
N ASN A 39 -22.73 -8.21 -13.30
CA ASN A 39 -22.89 -6.78 -12.99
C ASN A 39 -21.56 -6.06 -12.73
N TYR A 40 -20.45 -6.57 -13.24
CA TYR A 40 -19.14 -5.93 -13.13
C TYR A 40 -18.33 -6.10 -14.40
N THR A 41 -17.53 -5.08 -14.72
CA THR A 41 -16.64 -5.07 -15.88
C THR A 41 -15.23 -4.68 -15.47
N PHE A 42 -14.25 -5.17 -16.23
CA PHE A 42 -12.83 -4.87 -16.00
C PHE A 42 -12.29 -3.94 -17.07
N GLU A 43 -11.53 -2.94 -16.65
CA GLU A 43 -10.88 -1.96 -17.50
C GLU A 43 -9.41 -1.83 -17.08
N LYS A 44 -8.48 -1.91 -18.03
CA LYS A 44 -7.06 -1.75 -17.72
C LYS A 44 -6.76 -0.27 -17.43
N VAL A 45 -6.13 -0.01 -16.28
CA VAL A 45 -5.69 1.33 -15.91
C VAL A 45 -4.29 1.55 -16.47
N LEU A 46 -4.18 2.38 -17.51
CA LEU A 46 -2.89 2.72 -18.11
C LEU A 46 -2.13 3.80 -17.31
N PHE A 47 -2.88 4.56 -16.50
CA PHE A 47 -2.39 5.68 -15.69
C PHE A 47 -3.05 5.63 -14.30
N GLY A 48 -2.53 6.39 -13.34
CA GLY A 48 -3.10 6.42 -11.99
C GLY A 48 -4.58 6.85 -11.95
N PRO A 49 -5.34 6.37 -10.96
CA PRO A 49 -6.80 6.45 -10.93
C PRO A 49 -7.42 7.86 -10.91
N GLN A 50 -6.64 8.91 -10.64
CA GLN A 50 -7.20 10.26 -10.48
C GLN A 50 -6.43 11.35 -11.23
N GLN A 51 -5.68 11.01 -12.27
CA GLN A 51 -4.83 11.98 -12.97
C GLN A 51 -5.41 12.38 -14.33
N GLY A 52 -5.58 13.70 -14.56
CA GLY A 52 -5.79 14.26 -15.89
C GLY A 52 -4.60 13.96 -16.83
N LEU A 53 -4.81 14.01 -18.14
CA LEU A 53 -3.84 13.58 -19.18
C LEU A 53 -2.40 14.11 -19.00
N LEU A 54 -2.23 15.36 -18.56
CA LEU A 54 -0.91 15.97 -18.30
C LEU A 54 -0.27 15.48 -16.99
N GLN A 55 -1.06 15.33 -15.93
CA GLN A 55 -0.59 14.76 -14.65
C GLN A 55 -0.34 13.26 -14.77
N ALA A 56 -1.07 12.56 -15.64
CA ALA A 56 -0.86 11.14 -15.91
C ALA A 56 0.50 10.86 -16.55
N ALA A 57 0.97 11.69 -17.48
CA ALA A 57 2.30 11.55 -18.08
C ALA A 57 3.41 11.80 -17.05
N PHE A 58 3.24 12.80 -16.19
CA PHE A 58 4.18 13.11 -15.11
C PHE A 58 4.17 12.02 -14.02
N GLY A 59 2.99 11.52 -13.64
CA GLY A 59 2.83 10.43 -12.69
C GLY A 59 3.36 9.08 -13.20
N ALA A 60 3.26 8.80 -14.51
CA ALA A 60 3.86 7.60 -15.11
C ALA A 60 5.40 7.68 -15.13
N LEU A 61 5.95 8.88 -15.33
CA LEU A 61 7.41 9.09 -15.30
C LEU A 61 7.95 8.98 -13.88
N THR A 62 7.29 9.58 -12.90
CA THR A 62 7.66 9.48 -11.47
C THR A 62 7.57 8.06 -10.94
N ARG A 63 6.56 7.28 -11.35
CA ARG A 63 6.45 5.85 -10.99
C ARG A 63 7.56 5.00 -11.63
N ARG A 64 7.89 5.23 -12.90
CA ARG A 64 9.02 4.56 -13.55
C ARG A 64 10.34 4.89 -12.87
N MET A 65 10.55 6.14 -12.48
CA MET A 65 11.74 6.57 -11.75
C MET A 65 11.78 6.02 -10.32
N ALA A 66 10.62 5.82 -9.69
CA ALA A 66 10.49 5.23 -8.37
C ALA A 66 10.56 3.69 -8.36
N GLY A 67 10.59 3.04 -9.53
CA GLY A 67 10.53 1.59 -9.64
C GLY A 67 9.15 0.99 -9.31
N GLU A 68 8.14 1.83 -9.08
CA GLU A 68 6.77 1.39 -8.76
C GLU A 68 6.01 1.01 -10.03
N ASN A 69 5.97 -0.27 -10.33
CA ASN A 69 5.19 -0.84 -11.42
C ASN A 69 3.96 -1.56 -10.85
N LEU A 70 2.94 -0.79 -10.44
CA LEU A 70 1.66 -1.36 -10.01
C LEU A 70 0.69 -1.44 -11.20
N PRO A 71 0.56 -2.59 -11.87
CA PRO A 71 -0.45 -2.77 -12.90
C PRO A 71 -1.82 -2.89 -12.23
N LEU A 72 -2.65 -1.86 -12.42
CA LEU A 72 -4.00 -1.82 -11.87
C LEU A 72 -5.05 -2.14 -12.93
N MET A 73 -6.10 -2.82 -12.47
CA MET A 73 -7.37 -2.99 -13.15
C MET A 73 -8.44 -2.18 -12.42
N LYS A 74 -9.22 -1.43 -13.17
CA LYS A 74 -10.43 -0.80 -12.65
C LYS A 74 -11.60 -1.77 -12.83
N VAL A 75 -12.37 -1.97 -11.77
CA VAL A 75 -13.59 -2.76 -11.79
C VAL A 75 -14.76 -1.80 -11.60
N ASN A 76 -15.63 -1.75 -12.60
CA ASN A 76 -16.87 -0.97 -12.53
C ASN A 76 -18.01 -1.92 -12.17
N PHE A 77 -18.64 -1.69 -11.02
CA PHE A 77 -19.82 -2.42 -10.58
C PHE A 77 -21.07 -1.65 -11.03
N GLY A 78 -21.93 -2.30 -11.78
CA GLY A 78 -23.22 -1.77 -12.23
C GLY A 78 -24.41 -2.13 -11.35
N GLY A 79 -24.20 -2.96 -10.34
CA GLY A 79 -25.25 -3.45 -9.44
C GLY A 79 -24.68 -4.36 -8.36
N ASP A 80 -25.61 -5.03 -7.63
CA ASP A 80 -25.25 -5.92 -6.53
C ASP A 80 -24.42 -7.10 -6.99
N SER A 81 -23.27 -7.28 -6.34
CA SER A 81 -22.32 -8.33 -6.69
C SER A 81 -21.34 -8.61 -5.55
N GLN A 82 -20.77 -9.81 -5.58
CA GLN A 82 -19.65 -10.20 -4.74
C GLN A 82 -18.51 -10.66 -5.63
N THR A 83 -17.31 -10.19 -5.34
CA THR A 83 -16.11 -10.56 -6.11
C THR A 83 -14.98 -10.90 -5.14
N TYR A 84 -14.08 -11.77 -5.57
CA TYR A 84 -13.01 -12.31 -4.75
C TYR A 84 -11.67 -12.08 -5.43
N TYR A 85 -10.68 -11.69 -4.64
CA TYR A 85 -9.34 -11.37 -5.10
C TYR A 85 -8.30 -12.01 -4.19
N ALA A 86 -7.21 -12.50 -4.76
CA ALA A 86 -6.05 -13.02 -4.04
C ALA A 86 -4.78 -12.81 -4.87
N ASN A 87 -3.63 -12.94 -4.26
CA ASN A 87 -2.34 -12.85 -4.94
C ASN A 87 -1.32 -13.81 -4.34
N ALA A 88 -0.90 -14.81 -5.13
CA ALA A 88 0.23 -15.70 -4.86
C ALA A 88 0.30 -16.31 -3.44
N GLY A 89 -0.85 -16.55 -2.80
CA GLY A 89 -0.89 -17.09 -1.43
C GLY A 89 -0.48 -16.12 -0.33
N GLN A 90 -0.34 -14.83 -0.64
CA GLN A 90 -0.06 -13.79 0.34
C GLN A 90 -1.26 -13.53 1.25
N HIS A 91 -0.98 -13.16 2.50
CA HIS A 91 -2.01 -12.75 3.45
C HIS A 91 -2.62 -11.41 3.05
N VAL A 92 -3.92 -11.28 3.25
CA VAL A 92 -4.70 -10.08 2.96
C VAL A 92 -5.15 -9.42 4.25
N THR A 93 -4.87 -8.14 4.40
CA THR A 93 -5.45 -7.31 5.47
C THR A 93 -6.28 -6.20 4.85
N ALA A 94 -7.57 -6.12 5.22
CA ALA A 94 -8.48 -5.06 4.80
C ALA A 94 -8.53 -3.94 5.84
N TYR A 95 -8.54 -2.69 5.37
CA TYR A 95 -8.69 -1.48 6.17
C TYR A 95 -9.88 -0.68 5.67
N GLN A 96 -10.65 -0.12 6.58
CA GLN A 96 -11.55 0.98 6.28
C GLN A 96 -10.87 2.27 6.75
N LEU A 97 -10.69 3.22 5.87
CA LEU A 97 -10.09 4.51 6.17
C LEU A 97 -11.18 5.52 6.53
N ALA A 98 -11.03 6.18 7.66
CA ALA A 98 -11.83 7.35 7.98
C ALA A 98 -11.49 8.50 7.01
N ARG A 99 -12.37 9.48 6.91
CA ARG A 99 -12.13 10.66 6.09
C ARG A 99 -10.87 11.40 6.55
N GLY A 100 -9.93 11.63 5.63
CA GLY A 100 -8.64 12.23 5.89
C GLY A 100 -7.60 11.29 6.52
N GLU A 101 -7.96 10.05 6.84
CA GLU A 101 -6.97 9.05 7.25
C GLU A 101 -6.15 8.59 6.05
N VAL A 102 -4.84 8.47 6.25
CA VAL A 102 -3.87 8.15 5.19
C VAL A 102 -3.20 6.82 5.50
N LEU A 103 -3.28 5.89 4.57
CA LEU A 103 -2.46 4.68 4.57
C LEU A 103 -1.29 4.88 3.63
N SER A 104 -0.06 4.82 4.15
CA SER A 104 1.17 4.76 3.36
C SER A 104 1.56 3.30 3.19
N VAL A 105 1.82 2.87 1.97
CA VAL A 105 2.04 1.46 1.63
C VAL A 105 2.95 1.35 0.41
N GLU A 106 3.78 0.33 0.36
CA GLU A 106 4.51 0.01 -0.87
C GLU A 106 3.54 -0.45 -1.97
N ALA A 107 3.74 0.03 -3.19
CA ALA A 107 2.83 -0.22 -4.30
C ALA A 107 2.62 -1.72 -4.56
N GLU A 108 3.67 -2.53 -4.42
CA GLU A 108 3.60 -3.98 -4.64
C GLU A 108 2.71 -4.70 -3.62
N ASN A 109 2.53 -4.11 -2.44
CA ASN A 109 1.69 -4.65 -1.37
C ASN A 109 0.22 -4.23 -1.49
N ILE A 110 -0.16 -3.42 -2.46
CA ILE A 110 -1.55 -3.06 -2.71
C ILE A 110 -2.26 -4.19 -3.47
N LEU A 111 -3.29 -4.78 -2.86
CA LEU A 111 -4.18 -5.73 -3.54
C LEU A 111 -5.34 -5.00 -4.22
N ALA A 112 -6.04 -4.16 -3.46
CA ALA A 112 -7.20 -3.44 -3.96
C ALA A 112 -7.52 -2.20 -3.12
N PHE A 113 -8.21 -1.22 -3.71
CA PHE A 113 -8.80 -0.08 -3.00
C PHE A 113 -10.04 0.45 -3.73
N THR A 114 -10.94 1.05 -2.99
CA THR A 114 -12.19 1.60 -3.54
C THR A 114 -11.99 2.97 -4.17
N GLY A 115 -12.91 3.38 -5.04
CA GLY A 115 -12.92 4.71 -5.65
C GLY A 115 -13.06 5.87 -4.64
N ASP A 116 -13.46 5.60 -3.40
CA ASP A 116 -13.50 6.57 -2.30
C ASP A 116 -12.14 6.83 -1.65
N CYS A 117 -11.06 6.26 -2.19
CA CYS A 117 -9.69 6.53 -1.80
C CYS A 117 -8.99 7.40 -2.85
N ASP A 118 -8.36 8.48 -2.40
CA ASP A 118 -7.40 9.22 -3.22
C ASP A 118 -6.05 8.50 -3.20
N TYR A 119 -5.62 8.03 -4.37
CA TYR A 119 -4.32 7.41 -4.56
C TYR A 119 -3.28 8.44 -5.00
N ASN A 120 -2.13 8.48 -4.35
CA ASN A 120 -1.00 9.32 -4.73
C ASN A 120 0.32 8.57 -4.49
N VAL A 121 1.39 9.01 -5.15
CA VAL A 121 2.77 8.53 -4.96
C VAL A 121 3.62 9.69 -4.48
N ARG A 122 4.41 9.46 -3.45
CA ARG A 122 5.32 10.47 -2.91
C ARG A 122 6.68 9.89 -2.57
N PHE A 123 7.68 10.73 -2.50
CA PHE A 123 9.03 10.35 -2.14
C PHE A 123 9.26 10.58 -0.65
N LEU A 124 9.85 9.59 0.02
CA LEU A 124 10.29 9.67 1.41
C LEU A 124 11.72 10.20 1.44
N GLY A 125 11.88 11.40 1.98
CA GLY A 125 13.18 12.04 2.20
C GLY A 125 13.88 12.52 0.93
N MET A 126 14.58 13.64 1.05
CA MET A 126 15.58 14.10 0.07
C MET A 126 16.95 13.60 0.49
N GLY A 127 17.24 12.32 0.31
CA GLY A 127 18.52 11.71 0.61
C GLY A 127 19.14 11.05 -0.60
N VAL A 128 20.30 11.56 -1.00
CA VAL A 128 21.16 11.09 -2.11
C VAL A 128 21.72 9.66 -1.90
N VAL A 129 21.26 8.93 -0.90
CA VAL A 129 21.94 7.72 -0.40
C VAL A 129 21.42 6.41 -0.97
N SER A 130 20.25 6.38 -1.61
CA SER A 130 19.84 5.18 -2.34
C SER A 130 19.64 5.50 -3.82
N GLN A 131 20.28 4.73 -4.68
CA GLN A 131 20.11 4.80 -6.14
C GLN A 131 18.67 4.44 -6.60
N LYS A 132 17.82 3.98 -5.67
CA LYS A 132 16.37 3.84 -5.83
C LYS A 132 15.73 4.89 -4.93
N GLY A 133 15.14 5.94 -5.52
CA GLY A 133 14.33 6.88 -4.76
C GLY A 133 13.31 6.09 -3.94
N ILE A 134 13.28 6.35 -2.61
CA ILE A 134 12.33 5.69 -1.72
C ILE A 134 10.98 6.36 -1.98
N ALA A 135 10.18 5.76 -2.83
CA ALA A 135 8.82 6.18 -3.09
C ALA A 135 7.85 5.33 -2.29
N THR A 136 6.77 5.92 -1.85
CA THR A 136 5.66 5.21 -1.20
C THR A 136 4.34 5.64 -1.82
N SER A 137 3.43 4.70 -1.98
CA SER A 137 2.05 4.97 -2.34
C SER A 137 1.27 5.43 -1.11
N THR A 138 0.37 6.39 -1.29
CA THR A 138 -0.56 6.84 -0.25
C THR A 138 -1.98 6.70 -0.72
N LEU A 139 -2.84 6.25 0.18
CA LEU A 139 -4.27 6.13 -0.01
C LEU A 139 -4.98 6.92 1.08
N THR A 140 -5.70 7.97 0.71
CA THR A 140 -6.41 8.86 1.63
C THR A 140 -7.91 8.58 1.56
N GLY A 141 -8.55 8.31 2.68
CA GLY A 141 -10.00 8.12 2.75
C GLY A 141 -10.76 9.42 2.45
N ARG A 142 -11.75 9.35 1.55
CA ARG A 142 -12.60 10.48 1.15
C ARG A 142 -14.08 10.26 1.42
N GLY A 143 -14.51 9.02 1.53
CA GLY A 143 -15.90 8.64 1.74
C GLY A 143 -16.07 7.52 2.76
N ASP A 144 -17.32 7.16 3.03
CA ASP A 144 -17.68 6.12 4.01
C ASP A 144 -17.32 4.70 3.53
N SER A 145 -17.12 4.55 2.22
CA SER A 145 -16.72 3.29 1.59
C SER A 145 -15.24 3.31 1.15
N ALA A 146 -14.39 4.07 1.84
CA ALA A 146 -12.95 4.09 1.60
C ALA A 146 -12.30 2.85 2.21
N TYR A 147 -12.06 1.83 1.39
CA TYR A 147 -11.41 0.58 1.79
C TYR A 147 -10.13 0.36 1.03
N VAL A 148 -9.14 -0.21 1.71
CA VAL A 148 -7.86 -0.64 1.15
C VAL A 148 -7.57 -2.05 1.61
N ALA A 149 -7.13 -2.92 0.71
CA ALA A 149 -6.62 -4.26 1.02
C ALA A 149 -5.14 -4.33 0.70
N VAL A 150 -4.36 -4.81 1.66
CA VAL A 150 -2.89 -4.88 1.60
C VAL A 150 -2.44 -6.33 1.71
N LEU A 151 -1.42 -6.66 0.94
CA LEU A 151 -0.76 -7.97 0.91
C LEU A 151 0.43 -8.02 1.88
N SER A 152 0.69 -9.19 2.43
CA SER A 152 1.89 -9.48 3.21
C SER A 152 2.32 -10.94 3.09
N ASP A 153 3.63 -11.19 3.19
CA ASP A 153 4.18 -12.54 3.27
C ASP A 153 4.02 -13.07 4.71
N GLY A 154 2.91 -13.76 4.96
CA GLY A 154 2.50 -14.23 6.28
C GLY A 154 1.77 -13.17 7.12
N ASN A 155 1.41 -13.54 8.35
CA ASN A 155 0.73 -12.64 9.29
C ASN A 155 1.65 -11.47 9.67
N PRO A 156 1.22 -10.21 9.47
CA PRO A 156 2.03 -9.06 9.79
C PRO A 156 2.17 -8.85 11.30
N LEU A 157 3.37 -8.48 11.74
CA LEU A 157 3.59 -7.91 13.05
C LEU A 157 3.04 -6.47 13.08
N VAL A 158 2.29 -6.13 14.12
CA VAL A 158 1.76 -4.78 14.32
C VAL A 158 2.50 -4.09 15.44
N MET A 159 3.19 -3.00 15.14
CA MET A 159 3.83 -2.14 16.14
C MET A 159 3.05 -0.82 16.28
N ASN A 160 2.78 -0.40 17.51
CA ASN A 160 2.05 0.82 17.80
C ASN A 160 2.68 1.54 19.00
N ASN A 161 3.14 2.76 18.79
CA ASN A 161 3.75 3.58 19.83
C ASN A 161 2.84 4.68 20.40
N ARG A 162 1.57 4.72 20.01
CA ARG A 162 0.64 5.79 20.42
C ARG A 162 0.51 5.93 21.95
N LYS A 163 0.59 4.81 22.67
CA LYS A 163 0.52 4.78 24.14
C LYS A 163 1.91 4.78 24.78
N SER A 164 2.81 3.93 24.30
CA SER A 164 4.12 3.72 24.89
C SER A 164 5.08 4.88 24.67
N ARG A 165 4.87 5.67 23.62
CA ARG A 165 5.80 6.71 23.16
C ARG A 165 7.20 6.16 22.87
N ALA A 166 7.31 4.85 22.64
CA ALA A 166 8.58 4.22 22.27
C ALA A 166 8.99 4.62 20.84
N THR A 167 10.27 4.63 20.58
CA THR A 167 10.79 4.70 19.23
C THR A 167 10.59 3.34 18.55
N ILE A 168 10.03 3.34 17.33
CA ILE A 168 9.92 2.16 16.47
C ILE A 168 11.01 2.28 15.42
N SER A 169 11.87 1.27 15.32
CA SER A 169 12.89 1.14 14.28
C SER A 169 12.65 -0.14 13.50
N VAL A 170 12.59 -0.06 12.17
CA VAL A 170 12.23 -1.17 11.28
C VAL A 170 13.13 -1.16 10.05
N ASP A 171 13.51 -2.34 9.59
CA ASP A 171 14.12 -2.52 8.27
C ASP A 171 13.11 -2.05 7.20
N PRO A 172 13.49 -1.11 6.31
CA PRO A 172 12.61 -0.61 5.26
C PRO A 172 12.00 -1.71 4.40
N ASP A 173 12.76 -2.78 4.09
CA ASP A 173 12.30 -3.90 3.26
C ASP A 173 11.25 -4.77 3.99
N ALA A 174 11.11 -4.61 5.31
CA ALA A 174 10.11 -5.30 6.12
C ALA A 174 8.82 -4.50 6.33
N VAL A 175 8.82 -3.20 6.02
CA VAL A 175 7.63 -2.36 6.20
C VAL A 175 6.60 -2.65 5.13
N ILE A 176 5.37 -3.01 5.55
CA ILE A 176 4.23 -3.18 4.65
C ILE A 176 3.49 -1.86 4.48
N CYS A 177 3.07 -1.26 5.60
CA CYS A 177 2.31 -0.02 5.60
C CYS A 177 2.33 0.66 6.97
N TRP A 178 2.00 1.95 6.98
CA TRP A 178 1.75 2.71 8.22
C TRP A 178 0.61 3.70 8.05
N MET A 179 0.01 4.08 9.18
CA MET A 179 -1.16 4.95 9.23
C MET A 179 -0.77 6.36 9.63
N GLY A 180 -1.28 7.35 8.90
CA GLY A 180 -1.16 8.77 9.15
C GLY A 180 -2.50 9.49 9.00
N GLN A 181 -2.44 10.82 8.92
CA GLN A 181 -3.57 11.70 8.67
C GLN A 181 -3.21 12.68 7.55
N GLU A 182 -4.21 13.22 6.87
CA GLU A 182 -3.99 14.30 5.89
C GLU A 182 -3.27 15.48 6.54
N GLY A 183 -2.18 15.93 5.90
CA GLY A 183 -1.27 16.95 6.46
C GLY A 183 -0.21 16.42 7.43
N ASN A 184 -0.34 15.19 7.94
CA ASN A 184 0.68 14.52 8.73
C ASN A 184 0.70 13.01 8.43
N ASN A 185 1.44 12.63 7.41
CA ASN A 185 1.51 11.24 6.94
C ASN A 185 2.28 10.31 7.88
N CYS A 186 2.80 10.80 8.97
CA CYS A 186 3.63 10.04 9.91
C CYS A 186 4.81 9.34 9.24
N ASP A 187 5.53 10.05 8.36
CA ASP A 187 6.67 9.48 7.65
C ASP A 187 7.82 9.12 8.58
N PRO A 188 8.49 7.99 8.34
CA PRO A 188 9.68 7.65 9.11
C PRO A 188 10.83 8.62 8.83
N GLN A 189 11.69 8.77 9.82
CA GLN A 189 13.03 9.29 9.59
C GLN A 189 13.90 8.15 9.07
N ILE A 190 14.71 8.45 8.05
CA ILE A 190 15.68 7.49 7.55
C ILE A 190 16.95 7.64 8.39
N ARG A 191 17.28 6.61 9.16
CA ARG A 191 18.53 6.52 9.93
C ARG A 191 19.53 5.69 9.17
N THR A 192 20.72 6.22 9.01
CA THR A 192 21.85 5.50 8.40
C THR A 192 22.90 5.29 9.48
N ASP A 193 23.15 4.04 9.81
CA ASP A 193 24.28 3.66 10.68
C ASP A 193 25.56 3.49 9.82
N ILE A 194 25.96 4.56 9.13
CA ILE A 194 27.22 4.58 8.39
C ILE A 194 28.36 4.76 9.41
N ASN A 195 28.86 3.66 9.91
CA ASN A 195 30.07 3.65 10.71
C ASN A 195 31.28 3.59 9.77
N TRP A 196 32.41 4.18 10.16
CA TRP A 196 33.69 4.10 9.42
C TRP A 196 34.05 2.66 8.96
N LYS A 197 33.63 1.65 9.71
CA LYS A 197 33.80 0.23 9.37
C LYS A 197 33.02 -0.20 8.13
N THR A 198 31.93 0.46 7.81
CA THR A 198 31.11 0.20 6.61
C THR A 198 31.84 0.64 5.34
N LEU A 199 32.72 1.65 5.45
CA LEU A 199 33.54 2.13 4.33
C LEU A 199 34.68 1.15 3.95
N ILE A 200 35.03 0.23 4.85
CA ILE A 200 36.13 -0.76 4.64
C ILE A 200 35.59 -2.13 4.18
N GLY A 201 34.34 -2.20 3.69
CA GLY A 201 33.80 -3.43 3.11
C GLY A 201 33.27 -4.46 4.14
N GLN A 202 33.15 -4.11 5.41
CA GLN A 202 32.45 -4.91 6.42
C GLN A 202 31.03 -4.37 6.63
N ALA A 203 30.23 -4.26 5.55
CA ALA A 203 28.83 -3.92 5.65
C ALA A 203 28.06 -5.11 6.22
N SER A 204 27.54 -4.98 7.44
CA SER A 204 26.33 -5.71 7.81
C SER A 204 25.23 -5.21 6.88
N GLY A 205 24.46 -6.07 6.23
CA GLY A 205 23.44 -5.69 5.23
C GLY A 205 22.33 -4.75 5.71
N GLU A 206 22.41 -4.26 6.94
CA GLU A 206 21.46 -3.36 7.62
C GLU A 206 22.01 -1.94 7.72
N SER A 207 22.24 -1.31 6.56
CA SER A 207 22.89 0.01 6.52
C SER A 207 21.95 1.18 6.83
N TYR A 208 20.63 0.99 6.88
CA TYR A 208 19.64 2.02 7.18
C TYR A 208 18.35 1.43 7.76
N ALA A 209 17.66 2.22 8.57
CA ALA A 209 16.38 1.86 9.18
C ALA A 209 15.37 3.01 9.02
N TYR A 210 14.08 2.65 8.97
CA TYR A 210 12.98 3.58 9.18
C TYR A 210 12.73 3.74 10.68
N GLU A 211 12.74 4.98 11.15
CA GLU A 211 12.54 5.29 12.56
C GLU A 211 11.36 6.23 12.78
N TRP A 212 10.45 5.85 13.65
CA TRP A 212 9.38 6.69 14.17
C TRP A 212 9.66 7.01 15.64
N GLY A 213 10.01 8.26 15.92
CA GLY A 213 10.28 8.71 17.29
C GLY A 213 9.04 8.71 18.18
N GLY A 214 9.24 8.72 19.49
CA GLY A 214 8.16 8.70 20.47
C GLY A 214 7.18 9.89 20.41
N ASN A 215 7.57 10.99 19.78
CA ASN A 215 6.71 12.15 19.52
C ASN A 215 5.80 11.99 18.30
N GLN A 216 5.98 10.93 17.53
CA GLN A 216 5.25 10.64 16.31
C GLN A 216 4.38 9.38 16.51
N PRO A 217 3.13 9.53 16.98
CA PRO A 217 2.26 8.40 17.25
C PRO A 217 1.86 7.73 15.93
N VAL A 218 2.29 6.50 15.74
CA VAL A 218 2.07 5.73 14.51
C VAL A 218 1.64 4.31 14.81
N THR A 219 0.96 3.70 13.86
CA THR A 219 0.75 2.25 13.76
C THR A 219 1.44 1.78 12.49
N VAL A 220 2.41 0.87 12.63
CA VAL A 220 3.19 0.30 11.53
C VAL A 220 2.88 -1.18 11.43
N LYS A 221 2.67 -1.69 10.23
CA LYS A 221 2.62 -3.12 9.95
C LYS A 221 3.88 -3.57 9.24
N ILE A 222 4.42 -4.67 9.73
CA ILE A 222 5.70 -5.23 9.33
C ILE A 222 5.46 -6.66 8.86
N GLY A 223 5.90 -6.98 7.65
CA GLY A 223 5.93 -8.33 7.11
C GLY A 223 7.23 -9.05 7.41
N ARG A 224 7.37 -10.26 6.91
CA ARG A 224 8.69 -10.89 6.83
C ARG A 224 9.51 -10.14 5.79
N ALA A 225 10.69 -9.66 6.19
CA ALA A 225 11.70 -9.27 5.23
C ALA A 225 11.97 -10.49 4.33
N SER A 226 11.65 -10.41 3.05
CA SER A 226 12.20 -11.36 2.11
C SER A 226 13.70 -11.06 2.07
N CYS A 227 14.52 -11.93 2.62
CA CYS A 227 15.95 -11.95 2.31
C CYS A 227 16.08 -12.22 0.80
N ARG A 228 15.85 -11.21 -0.02
CA ARG A 228 16.36 -11.22 -1.38
C ARG A 228 17.84 -11.03 -1.23
N GLU A 229 18.60 -12.12 -1.41
CA GLU A 229 20.04 -12.05 -1.59
C GLU A 229 20.32 -10.88 -2.53
N ARG A 230 20.94 -9.85 -1.98
CA ARG A 230 21.53 -8.78 -2.79
C ARG A 230 22.80 -9.36 -3.38
N VAL A 231 22.67 -9.90 -4.60
CA VAL A 231 23.83 -10.22 -5.45
C VAL A 231 24.36 -8.93 -6.07
#